data_c7d490324f84c95443d035ba26c22b15
#
_entry.id   c7d490324f84c95443d035ba26c22b15
#
_cell.length_a   1.000
_cell.length_b   1.000
_cell.length_c   1.000
_cell.angle_alpha   90.00
_cell.angle_beta   90.00
_cell.angle_gamma   90.00
#
_symmetry.space_group_name_H-M   'P 1'
#
loop_
_entity.id
_entity.type
_entity.pdbx_description
1 polymer ?
#
loop_
_entity_poly.entity_id
_entity_poly.type
_entity_poly.pdbx_seq_one_letter_code
_entity_poly.pdbx_strand_id
1 'polypeptide(L)'
;MDNSMTSGERPTSPQPLQVTVYLDCNATTHTHPIALQAAREAMELCYGNPSSTHMTGLHAKSFLESAREAAAQAVGAASADEIIFNSGATEGIQSSIFSVLIHLLDQFREHGRLSRWRILYGATEHKAVPAAIHHWAELLRIPVEIEAIPVDAEGILDIAFIENRISECALICTMAVNNETGVIQPLDQLAHLLKQSDAAGCLWFVDGVQALGKVPLSLGDLGAHYACFSGHKLNAPKGIGFLWVHREAPYTAMIVGGGQERGKRSGTENLPGAAAFGRILSALNSETRSIFLSHDQLNQCREKLISTLSRCFPTLVWNANLHRCVPTTLNFSVEGISSRELMNAFDAAGVRVSGGSACSSGQSTGSHVLTAMQLPKWRTLNSIRLSFGPASSETEIDAACQALQQAGEALRASCMIPNLPARLDQMNETVPFDSTGISELRALDGTRAWLLMCRNGESFLVSDCDRALSELKTKLACRGLQNTQILLMDDSTVQHPLTSGWRRLKSASGNSLVFETGEHLLKDSNSAPALVLFAPYKDCLAELLAGKDAGIFSNKLLLACFACEPTALTAYEFQAN
;
A
#
# COMPACT_ATOMS: atom_id res chain seq x y z
N MET A 1 18.06 -66.39 -27.21
CA MET A 1 18.41 -65.39 -26.21
C MET A 1 17.48 -64.23 -26.43
N ASP A 2 16.45 -64.20 -25.62
CA ASP A 2 15.33 -63.25 -25.72
C ASP A 2 15.73 -61.85 -25.28
N ASN A 3 15.46 -60.88 -26.12
CA ASN A 3 15.56 -59.49 -25.82
C ASN A 3 14.14 -58.89 -25.73
N SER A 4 13.49 -59.02 -24.62
CA SER A 4 12.25 -58.31 -24.30
C SER A 4 12.60 -56.94 -23.73
N MET A 5 12.67 -55.92 -24.58
CA MET A 5 12.64 -54.53 -24.12
C MET A 5 11.23 -54.15 -23.73
N THR A 6 11.03 -53.98 -22.43
CA THR A 6 9.80 -53.42 -21.84
C THR A 6 9.56 -52.01 -22.35
N SER A 7 8.42 -51.81 -22.99
CA SER A 7 7.88 -50.50 -23.39
C SER A 7 7.64 -49.65 -22.17
N GLY A 8 8.54 -48.66 -21.94
CA GLY A 8 8.31 -47.63 -20.97
C GLY A 8 7.09 -46.78 -21.36
N GLU A 9 6.08 -46.78 -20.54
CA GLU A 9 4.94 -45.87 -20.65
C GLU A 9 5.44 -44.43 -20.68
N ARG A 10 5.12 -43.72 -21.75
CA ARG A 10 5.33 -42.24 -21.78
C ARG A 10 4.46 -41.64 -20.67
N PRO A 11 4.99 -40.67 -19.91
CA PRO A 11 4.18 -40.01 -18.90
C PRO A 11 2.95 -39.39 -19.59
N THR A 12 1.80 -39.70 -19.00
CA THR A 12 0.48 -39.18 -19.37
C THR A 12 0.53 -37.66 -19.58
N SER A 13 -0.20 -37.18 -20.58
CA SER A 13 -0.38 -35.77 -20.91
C SER A 13 -0.44 -34.88 -19.67
N PRO A 14 0.25 -33.72 -19.65
CA PRO A 14 0.17 -32.81 -18.53
C PRO A 14 -1.30 -32.47 -18.28
N GLN A 15 -1.73 -32.60 -17.03
CA GLN A 15 -3.04 -32.13 -16.62
C GLN A 15 -3.21 -30.68 -17.08
N PRO A 16 -4.40 -30.24 -17.49
CA PRO A 16 -4.62 -28.85 -17.87
C PRO A 16 -4.11 -27.98 -16.75
N LEU A 17 -3.15 -27.09 -17.06
CA LEU A 17 -2.60 -26.11 -16.11
C LEU A 17 -3.80 -25.37 -15.52
N GLN A 18 -4.02 -25.53 -14.22
CA GLN A 18 -4.99 -24.75 -13.47
C GLN A 18 -4.71 -23.28 -13.79
N VAL A 19 -5.73 -22.52 -14.17
CA VAL A 19 -5.58 -21.10 -14.53
C VAL A 19 -4.92 -20.39 -13.35
N THR A 20 -3.68 -19.96 -13.54
CA THR A 20 -2.93 -19.29 -12.49
C THR A 20 -3.05 -17.80 -12.69
N VAL A 21 -3.58 -17.10 -11.69
CA VAL A 21 -3.68 -15.65 -11.68
C VAL A 21 -2.50 -15.07 -10.91
N TYR A 22 -1.79 -14.13 -11.54
CA TYR A 22 -0.61 -13.50 -10.96
C TYR A 22 -0.95 -12.13 -10.38
N LEU A 23 -1.04 -12.03 -9.06
CA LEU A 23 -1.33 -10.82 -8.30
C LEU A 23 -0.13 -10.37 -7.43
N ASP A 24 1.08 -10.46 -7.99
CA ASP A 24 2.32 -9.97 -7.38
C ASP A 24 3.10 -9.03 -8.30
N CYS A 25 2.38 -8.17 -9.04
CA CYS A 25 2.96 -7.26 -10.04
C CYS A 25 3.93 -6.23 -9.44
N ASN A 26 3.81 -5.90 -8.16
CA ASN A 26 4.79 -5.05 -7.48
C ASN A 26 6.15 -5.74 -7.28
N ALA A 27 6.23 -7.07 -7.28
CA ALA A 27 7.50 -7.79 -7.27
C ALA A 27 8.13 -7.80 -8.67
N THR A 28 7.37 -8.14 -9.70
CA THR A 28 7.73 -8.11 -11.12
C THR A 28 6.48 -8.31 -11.96
N THR A 29 6.48 -7.88 -13.22
CA THR A 29 5.40 -8.16 -14.16
C THR A 29 5.86 -9.14 -15.23
N HIS A 30 4.90 -9.80 -15.89
CA HIS A 30 5.19 -10.51 -17.14
C HIS A 30 5.54 -9.49 -18.25
N THR A 31 6.42 -9.88 -19.15
CA THR A 31 6.77 -9.01 -20.28
C THR A 31 5.61 -9.01 -21.29
N HIS A 32 5.10 -7.83 -21.63
CA HIS A 32 4.00 -7.68 -22.57
C HIS A 32 4.40 -8.10 -23.99
N PRO A 33 3.50 -8.69 -24.81
CA PRO A 33 3.82 -9.12 -26.18
C PRO A 33 4.44 -8.04 -27.07
N ILE A 34 3.99 -6.78 -26.99
CA ILE A 34 4.57 -5.67 -27.77
C ILE A 34 6.03 -5.38 -27.36
N ALA A 35 6.38 -5.57 -26.10
CA ALA A 35 7.75 -5.43 -25.61
C ALA A 35 8.63 -6.58 -26.10
N LEU A 36 8.13 -7.82 -26.09
CA LEU A 36 8.82 -8.98 -26.65
C LEU A 36 9.07 -8.81 -28.13
N GLN A 37 8.08 -8.32 -28.89
CA GLN A 37 8.22 -8.02 -30.30
C GLN A 37 9.30 -6.97 -30.55
N ALA A 38 9.29 -5.85 -29.81
CA ALA A 38 10.29 -4.80 -29.95
C ALA A 38 11.71 -5.29 -29.62
N ALA A 39 11.85 -6.12 -28.56
CA ALA A 39 13.12 -6.75 -28.23
C ALA A 39 13.64 -7.65 -29.38
N ARG A 40 12.76 -8.47 -29.95
CA ARG A 40 13.06 -9.35 -31.07
C ARG A 40 13.49 -8.55 -32.31
N GLU A 41 12.75 -7.50 -32.68
CA GLU A 41 13.08 -6.60 -33.78
C GLU A 41 14.46 -5.97 -33.57
N ALA A 42 14.77 -5.52 -32.35
CA ALA A 42 16.09 -4.97 -32.03
C ALA A 42 17.21 -6.01 -32.20
N MET A 43 16.99 -7.27 -31.82
CA MET A 43 17.99 -8.34 -31.98
C MET A 43 18.18 -8.80 -33.43
N GLU A 44 17.10 -8.87 -34.20
CA GLU A 44 17.13 -9.42 -35.56
C GLU A 44 17.48 -8.36 -36.62
N LEU A 45 16.96 -7.13 -36.50
CA LEU A 45 17.02 -6.10 -37.50
C LEU A 45 17.97 -4.94 -37.15
N CYS A 46 18.18 -4.67 -35.87
CA CYS A 46 18.93 -3.52 -35.35
C CYS A 46 20.13 -3.96 -34.49
N TYR A 47 20.76 -5.08 -34.86
CA TYR A 47 21.84 -5.72 -34.08
C TYR A 47 23.16 -4.92 -34.07
N GLY A 48 23.24 -3.81 -34.78
CA GLY A 48 24.45 -2.98 -34.85
C GLY A 48 24.81 -2.35 -33.50
N ASN A 49 26.11 -2.02 -33.35
CA ASN A 49 26.52 -1.23 -32.18
C ASN A 49 26.08 0.23 -32.38
N PRO A 50 25.31 0.84 -31.45
CA PRO A 50 24.84 2.23 -31.56
C PRO A 50 25.95 3.27 -31.68
N SER A 51 27.18 2.92 -31.28
CA SER A 51 28.37 3.79 -31.41
C SER A 51 29.02 3.75 -32.82
N SER A 52 28.62 2.80 -33.70
CA SER A 52 29.17 2.68 -35.04
C SER A 52 28.56 3.69 -36.02
N THR A 53 29.38 4.21 -36.94
CA THR A 53 28.98 5.26 -37.89
C THR A 53 28.35 4.71 -39.19
N HIS A 54 28.41 3.39 -39.41
CA HIS A 54 27.77 2.76 -40.58
C HIS A 54 26.26 2.57 -40.38
N MET A 55 25.51 2.35 -41.44
CA MET A 55 24.04 2.31 -41.44
C MET A 55 23.45 1.39 -40.38
N THR A 56 24.01 0.20 -40.15
CA THR A 56 23.55 -0.75 -39.15
C THR A 56 23.66 -0.18 -37.72
N GLY A 57 24.76 0.56 -37.43
CA GLY A 57 24.93 1.25 -36.16
C GLY A 57 23.99 2.43 -36.00
N LEU A 58 23.76 3.21 -37.06
CA LEU A 58 22.83 4.33 -37.06
C LEU A 58 21.37 3.86 -36.81
N HIS A 59 20.97 2.72 -37.41
CA HIS A 59 19.68 2.11 -37.13
C HIS A 59 19.55 1.72 -35.65
N ALA A 60 20.56 1.04 -35.09
CA ALA A 60 20.57 0.69 -33.65
C ALA A 60 20.49 1.93 -32.77
N LYS A 61 21.22 2.99 -33.11
CA LYS A 61 21.18 4.27 -32.42
C LYS A 61 19.79 4.90 -32.47
N SER A 62 19.11 4.87 -33.62
CA SER A 62 17.75 5.39 -33.77
C SER A 62 16.76 4.70 -32.83
N PHE A 63 16.83 3.38 -32.67
CA PHE A 63 16.02 2.64 -31.72
C PHE A 63 16.27 3.06 -30.26
N LEU A 64 17.54 3.23 -29.89
CA LEU A 64 17.95 3.65 -28.57
C LEU A 64 17.42 5.07 -28.24
N GLU A 65 17.59 6.01 -29.19
CA GLU A 65 17.14 7.40 -28.99
C GLU A 65 15.61 7.50 -28.96
N SER A 66 14.88 6.74 -29.80
CA SER A 66 13.41 6.69 -29.73
C SER A 66 12.90 6.16 -28.37
N ALA A 67 13.59 5.14 -27.81
CA ALA A 67 13.27 4.65 -26.47
C ALA A 67 13.55 5.70 -25.38
N ARG A 68 14.62 6.49 -25.55
CA ARG A 68 15.01 7.57 -24.66
C ARG A 68 14.00 8.73 -24.67
N GLU A 69 13.54 9.12 -25.86
CA GLU A 69 12.48 10.11 -26.03
C GLU A 69 11.18 9.67 -25.36
N ALA A 70 10.78 8.41 -25.54
CA ALA A 70 9.61 7.86 -24.89
C ALA A 70 9.74 7.87 -23.35
N ALA A 71 10.94 7.58 -22.83
CA ALA A 71 11.20 7.65 -21.38
C ALA A 71 11.13 9.10 -20.87
N ALA A 72 11.73 10.05 -21.59
CA ALA A 72 11.66 11.47 -21.22
C ALA A 72 10.21 11.97 -21.17
N GLN A 73 9.42 11.66 -22.18
CA GLN A 73 8.01 12.03 -22.23
C GLN A 73 7.19 11.41 -21.07
N ALA A 74 7.45 10.14 -20.74
CA ALA A 74 6.70 9.42 -19.70
C ALA A 74 6.90 10.00 -18.30
N VAL A 75 7.99 10.74 -18.05
CA VAL A 75 8.31 11.33 -16.74
C VAL A 75 8.32 12.86 -16.75
N GLY A 76 7.91 13.48 -17.86
CA GLY A 76 7.91 14.95 -17.98
C GLY A 76 9.31 15.56 -17.91
N ALA A 77 10.33 14.87 -18.46
CA ALA A 77 11.67 15.41 -18.56
C ALA A 77 11.76 16.53 -19.60
N ALA A 78 12.56 17.56 -19.34
CA ALA A 78 12.76 18.67 -20.27
C ALA A 78 13.52 18.27 -21.54
N SER A 79 14.35 17.23 -21.45
CA SER A 79 15.17 16.72 -22.56
C SER A 79 15.38 15.22 -22.44
N ALA A 80 15.46 14.54 -23.58
CA ALA A 80 15.89 13.15 -23.63
C ALA A 80 17.34 12.96 -23.14
N ASP A 81 18.17 14.01 -23.14
CA ASP A 81 19.54 13.97 -22.60
C ASP A 81 19.63 13.76 -21.10
N GLU A 82 18.53 13.95 -20.38
CA GLU A 82 18.39 13.70 -18.94
C GLU A 82 18.17 12.22 -18.63
N ILE A 83 17.88 11.39 -19.62
CA ILE A 83 17.65 9.95 -19.46
C ILE A 83 18.95 9.16 -19.66
N ILE A 84 19.25 8.27 -18.74
CA ILE A 84 20.39 7.36 -18.76
C ILE A 84 19.87 5.93 -18.62
N PHE A 85 20.01 5.08 -19.64
CA PHE A 85 19.65 3.68 -19.52
C PHE A 85 20.63 2.92 -18.62
N ASN A 86 20.09 2.01 -17.81
CA ASN A 86 20.84 1.19 -16.87
C ASN A 86 20.20 -0.20 -16.71
N SER A 87 20.72 -1.03 -15.81
CA SER A 87 20.22 -2.40 -15.59
C SER A 87 18.91 -2.45 -14.77
N GLY A 88 18.50 -1.34 -14.16
CA GLY A 88 17.33 -1.24 -13.32
C GLY A 88 17.48 -0.22 -12.20
N ALA A 89 16.42 -0.03 -11.40
CA ALA A 89 16.35 1.01 -10.39
C ALA A 89 17.49 0.96 -9.37
N THR A 90 17.95 -0.23 -8.97
CA THR A 90 19.07 -0.35 -8.01
C THR A 90 20.34 0.31 -8.54
N GLU A 91 20.67 0.13 -9.84
CA GLU A 91 21.80 0.83 -10.45
C GLU A 91 21.56 2.34 -10.49
N GLY A 92 20.33 2.78 -10.79
CA GLY A 92 19.96 4.20 -10.76
C GLY A 92 20.10 4.83 -9.36
N ILE A 93 19.65 4.12 -8.31
CA ILE A 93 19.83 4.52 -6.90
C ILE A 93 21.32 4.66 -6.59
N GLN A 94 22.11 3.62 -6.88
CA GLN A 94 23.56 3.61 -6.63
C GLN A 94 24.26 4.77 -7.33
N SER A 95 23.96 5.01 -8.61
CA SER A 95 24.58 6.08 -9.42
C SER A 95 24.22 7.47 -8.90
N SER A 96 22.96 7.69 -8.48
CA SER A 96 22.52 8.98 -7.93
C SER A 96 23.19 9.26 -6.58
N ILE A 97 23.12 8.31 -5.66
CA ILE A 97 23.72 8.45 -4.31
C ILE A 97 25.23 8.64 -4.42
N PHE A 98 25.90 7.83 -5.25
CA PHE A 98 27.33 7.97 -5.50
C PHE A 98 27.67 9.38 -6.04
N SER A 99 26.91 9.88 -7.02
CA SER A 99 27.16 11.20 -7.61
C SER A 99 27.04 12.33 -6.58
N VAL A 100 25.99 12.27 -5.75
CA VAL A 100 25.81 13.25 -4.66
C VAL A 100 26.95 13.20 -3.66
N LEU A 101 27.34 12.00 -3.22
CA LEU A 101 28.40 11.86 -2.23
C LEU A 101 29.78 12.24 -2.78
N ILE A 102 30.07 11.99 -4.04
CA ILE A 102 31.31 12.53 -4.68
C ILE A 102 31.28 14.06 -4.71
N HIS A 103 30.14 14.65 -5.09
CA HIS A 103 29.99 16.12 -5.06
C HIS A 103 30.21 16.70 -3.66
N LEU A 104 29.67 16.08 -2.62
CA LEU A 104 29.91 16.48 -1.22
C LEU A 104 31.36 16.26 -0.80
N LEU A 105 31.99 15.17 -1.25
CA LEU A 105 33.41 14.92 -0.97
C LEU A 105 34.32 15.99 -1.58
N ASP A 106 34.03 16.43 -2.80
CA ASP A 106 34.78 17.48 -3.45
C ASP A 106 34.61 18.82 -2.73
N GLN A 107 33.39 19.17 -2.30
CA GLN A 107 33.15 20.35 -1.45
C GLN A 107 33.93 20.26 -0.11
N PHE A 108 33.94 19.09 0.51
CA PHE A 108 34.67 18.87 1.75
C PHE A 108 36.19 19.02 1.58
N ARG A 109 36.73 18.51 0.47
CA ARG A 109 38.17 18.63 0.13
C ARG A 109 38.56 20.09 -0.15
N GLU A 110 37.69 20.85 -0.81
CA GLU A 110 37.95 22.23 -1.18
C GLU A 110 37.84 23.18 0.02
N HIS A 111 36.83 22.97 0.89
CA HIS A 111 36.48 23.93 1.93
C HIS A 111 36.79 23.46 3.36
N GLY A 112 37.23 22.19 3.54
CA GLY A 112 37.48 21.58 4.85
C GLY A 112 36.22 21.33 5.69
N ARG A 113 35.05 21.66 5.16
CA ARG A 113 33.74 21.45 5.82
C ARG A 113 32.64 21.29 4.77
N LEU A 114 31.53 20.69 5.15
CA LEU A 114 30.31 20.66 4.38
C LEU A 114 29.42 21.82 4.79
N SER A 115 28.84 22.52 3.83
CA SER A 115 27.82 23.54 4.08
C SER A 115 26.50 22.86 4.49
N ARG A 116 26.25 21.67 3.93
CA ARG A 116 25.14 20.80 4.23
C ARG A 116 25.67 19.38 4.40
N TRP A 117 25.31 18.74 5.51
CA TRP A 117 25.90 17.43 5.91
C TRP A 117 24.88 16.35 6.22
N ARG A 118 23.58 16.70 6.19
CA ARG A 118 22.51 15.76 6.55
C ARG A 118 21.95 15.11 5.29
N ILE A 119 21.73 13.81 5.36
CA ILE A 119 21.04 13.03 4.33
C ILE A 119 19.79 12.43 4.95
N LEU A 120 18.62 12.74 4.37
CA LEU A 120 17.34 12.26 4.83
C LEU A 120 16.80 11.23 3.84
N TYR A 121 16.20 10.15 4.33
CA TYR A 121 15.48 9.19 3.50
C TYR A 121 14.18 8.76 4.19
N GLY A 122 13.12 8.47 3.43
CA GLY A 122 11.85 8.00 3.99
C GLY A 122 12.00 6.67 4.74
N ALA A 123 11.45 6.55 5.94
CA ALA A 123 11.53 5.32 6.74
C ALA A 123 10.89 4.10 6.06
N THR A 124 10.08 4.34 5.03
CA THR A 124 9.41 3.31 4.22
C THR A 124 10.06 3.08 2.86
N GLU A 125 11.26 3.65 2.61
CA GLU A 125 11.98 3.47 1.35
C GLU A 125 12.29 2.00 1.07
N HIS A 126 12.44 1.68 -0.22
CA HIS A 126 13.01 0.40 -0.62
C HIS A 126 14.42 0.25 -0.03
N LYS A 127 14.76 -0.94 0.47
CA LYS A 127 16.03 -1.22 1.15
C LYS A 127 17.28 -0.79 0.37
N ALA A 128 17.20 -0.71 -0.95
CA ALA A 128 18.31 -0.28 -1.80
C ALA A 128 18.72 1.18 -1.54
N VAL A 129 17.80 2.06 -1.11
CA VAL A 129 18.09 3.47 -0.84
C VAL A 129 18.98 3.64 0.39
N PRO A 130 18.54 3.25 1.62
CA PRO A 130 19.40 3.37 2.79
C PRO A 130 20.69 2.55 2.64
N ALA A 131 20.64 1.36 2.01
CA ALA A 131 21.85 0.56 1.80
C ALA A 131 22.87 1.27 0.91
N ALA A 132 22.44 1.96 -0.15
CA ALA A 132 23.34 2.75 -1.00
C ALA A 132 23.94 3.95 -0.26
N ILE A 133 23.12 4.68 0.53
CA ILE A 133 23.58 5.83 1.30
C ILE A 133 24.67 5.40 2.29
N HIS A 134 24.41 4.39 3.11
CA HIS A 134 25.37 3.91 4.10
C HIS A 134 26.64 3.36 3.45
N HIS A 135 26.49 2.53 2.39
CA HIS A 135 27.63 1.92 1.69
C HIS A 135 28.61 2.98 1.15
N TRP A 136 28.10 3.97 0.41
CA TRP A 136 28.95 4.96 -0.21
C TRP A 136 29.48 5.99 0.79
N ALA A 137 28.70 6.39 1.79
CA ALA A 137 29.16 7.29 2.85
C ALA A 137 30.33 6.69 3.63
N GLU A 138 30.23 5.41 4.00
CA GLU A 138 31.30 4.67 4.68
C GLU A 138 32.54 4.49 3.79
N LEU A 139 32.36 4.03 2.56
CA LEU A 139 33.45 3.76 1.63
C LEU A 139 34.25 5.03 1.30
N LEU A 140 33.56 6.15 1.09
CA LEU A 140 34.16 7.45 0.78
C LEU A 140 34.59 8.23 2.03
N ARG A 141 34.24 7.74 3.24
CA ARG A 141 34.56 8.36 4.53
C ARG A 141 34.10 9.82 4.62
N ILE A 142 32.88 10.10 4.14
CA ILE A 142 32.32 11.44 4.17
C ILE A 142 31.63 11.67 5.52
N PRO A 143 31.86 12.80 6.21
CA PRO A 143 31.24 13.10 7.49
C PRO A 143 29.81 13.63 7.31
N VAL A 144 28.89 12.74 6.92
CA VAL A 144 27.45 13.02 6.79
C VAL A 144 26.67 12.36 7.91
N GLU A 145 25.59 13.00 8.33
CA GLU A 145 24.59 12.45 9.23
C GLU A 145 23.42 11.90 8.41
N ILE A 146 23.03 10.66 8.68
CA ILE A 146 22.00 9.93 7.92
C ILE A 146 20.80 9.67 8.84
N GLU A 147 19.63 10.20 8.49
CA GLU A 147 18.41 10.05 9.29
C GLU A 147 17.25 9.55 8.43
N ALA A 148 16.42 8.70 9.05
CA ALA A 148 15.16 8.27 8.46
C ALA A 148 14.06 9.30 8.77
N ILE A 149 13.34 9.76 7.74
CA ILE A 149 12.15 10.59 7.87
C ILE A 149 11.01 9.71 8.39
N PRO A 150 10.43 10.01 9.55
CA PRO A 150 9.29 9.25 10.06
C PRO A 150 8.10 9.29 9.12
N VAL A 151 7.21 8.32 9.29
CA VAL A 151 5.88 8.31 8.64
C VAL A 151 4.80 8.20 9.72
N ASP A 152 3.61 8.68 9.39
CA ASP A 152 2.43 8.47 10.21
C ASP A 152 1.87 7.03 10.09
N ALA A 153 0.78 6.74 10.79
CA ALA A 153 0.12 5.43 10.75
C ALA A 153 -0.52 5.11 9.36
N GLU A 154 -0.68 6.11 8.48
CA GLU A 154 -1.12 5.93 7.10
C GLU A 154 0.05 5.75 6.12
N GLY A 155 1.30 5.85 6.61
CA GLY A 155 2.52 5.70 5.81
C GLY A 155 2.95 6.96 5.08
N ILE A 156 2.42 8.13 5.46
CA ILE A 156 2.75 9.43 4.87
C ILE A 156 3.96 10.02 5.58
N LEU A 157 4.91 10.56 4.80
CA LEU A 157 6.11 11.22 5.30
C LEU A 157 5.77 12.43 6.19
N ASP A 158 6.51 12.58 7.29
CA ASP A 158 6.45 13.75 8.16
C ASP A 158 7.18 14.94 7.52
N ILE A 159 6.42 15.82 6.86
CA ILE A 159 6.95 17.01 6.19
C ILE A 159 7.54 18.01 7.21
N ALA A 160 6.96 18.12 8.41
CA ALA A 160 7.49 19.01 9.44
C ALA A 160 8.86 18.55 9.95
N PHE A 161 9.10 17.24 10.01
CA PHE A 161 10.42 16.68 10.31
C PHE A 161 11.47 17.14 9.28
N ILE A 162 11.11 17.15 7.99
CA ILE A 162 11.99 17.59 6.90
C ILE A 162 12.22 19.11 7.02
N GLU A 163 11.18 19.90 7.20
CA GLU A 163 11.23 21.35 7.31
C GLU A 163 12.21 21.82 8.39
N ASN A 164 12.16 21.19 9.56
CA ASN A 164 13.07 21.50 10.67
C ASN A 164 14.55 21.16 10.42
N ARG A 165 14.88 20.45 9.31
CA ARG A 165 16.24 19.99 8.98
C ARG A 165 16.73 20.46 7.62
N ILE A 166 15.87 21.10 6.86
CA ILE A 166 16.11 21.40 5.45
C ILE A 166 17.33 22.29 5.23
N SER A 167 17.63 23.23 6.14
CA SER A 167 18.78 24.12 6.04
C SER A 167 20.13 23.39 6.11
N GLU A 168 20.19 22.21 6.74
CA GLU A 168 21.38 21.36 6.88
C GLU A 168 21.39 20.19 5.90
N CYS A 169 20.28 19.99 5.16
CA CYS A 169 20.08 18.83 4.33
C CYS A 169 20.78 18.97 2.97
N ALA A 170 21.67 18.02 2.68
CA ALA A 170 22.35 17.89 1.39
C ALA A 170 21.56 17.05 0.38
N LEU A 171 20.86 16.02 0.87
CA LEU A 171 20.08 15.09 0.04
C LEU A 171 18.84 14.61 0.77
N ILE A 172 17.72 14.63 0.08
CA ILE A 172 16.49 13.94 0.49
C ILE A 172 16.21 12.81 -0.51
N CYS A 173 15.90 11.62 -0.01
CA CYS A 173 15.48 10.47 -0.80
C CYS A 173 14.06 10.09 -0.40
N THR A 174 13.14 10.10 -1.37
CA THR A 174 11.74 9.72 -1.15
C THR A 174 11.22 8.83 -2.27
N MET A 175 10.45 7.81 -1.95
CA MET A 175 9.67 7.12 -2.98
C MET A 175 8.43 7.94 -3.36
N ALA A 176 7.94 7.76 -4.57
CA ALA A 176 6.69 8.37 -4.99
C ALA A 176 5.48 7.51 -4.56
N VAL A 177 5.61 6.18 -4.63
CA VAL A 177 4.59 5.20 -4.26
C VAL A 177 5.25 4.04 -3.51
N ASN A 178 4.70 3.68 -2.37
CA ASN A 178 5.25 2.57 -1.58
C ASN A 178 4.97 1.21 -2.24
N ASN A 179 5.99 0.38 -2.32
CA ASN A 179 5.93 -0.93 -2.98
C ASN A 179 5.17 -2.01 -2.20
N GLU A 180 4.96 -1.84 -0.90
CA GLU A 180 4.22 -2.79 -0.06
C GLU A 180 2.77 -2.36 0.15
N THR A 181 2.53 -1.11 0.52
CA THR A 181 1.21 -0.59 0.85
C THR A 181 0.48 0.08 -0.32
N GLY A 182 1.24 0.57 -1.31
CA GLY A 182 0.69 1.37 -2.40
C GLY A 182 0.47 2.85 -2.05
N VAL A 183 0.82 3.27 -0.85
CA VAL A 183 0.66 4.66 -0.39
C VAL A 183 1.40 5.63 -1.30
N ILE A 184 0.70 6.67 -1.73
CA ILE A 184 1.24 7.75 -2.57
C ILE A 184 1.78 8.84 -1.65
N GLN A 185 3.05 9.21 -1.82
CA GLN A 185 3.68 10.25 -1.02
C GLN A 185 3.31 11.66 -1.50
N PRO A 186 3.27 12.66 -0.61
CA PRO A 186 2.88 14.04 -0.93
C PRO A 186 4.03 14.80 -1.59
N LEU A 187 4.46 14.37 -2.79
CA LEU A 187 5.61 14.95 -3.49
C LEU A 187 5.44 16.46 -3.78
N ASP A 188 4.21 16.92 -4.03
CA ASP A 188 3.92 18.35 -4.27
C ASP A 188 4.20 19.21 -3.03
N GLN A 189 3.91 18.70 -1.82
CA GLN A 189 4.23 19.40 -0.58
C GLN A 189 5.74 19.50 -0.37
N LEU A 190 6.47 18.41 -0.66
CA LEU A 190 7.92 18.41 -0.60
C LEU A 190 8.52 19.31 -1.68
N ALA A 191 7.99 19.31 -2.90
CA ALA A 191 8.38 20.22 -3.97
C ALA A 191 8.20 21.68 -3.55
N HIS A 192 7.09 22.01 -2.86
CA HIS A 192 6.86 23.34 -2.35
C HIS A 192 7.89 23.74 -1.28
N LEU A 193 8.18 22.85 -0.34
CA LEU A 193 9.20 23.07 0.69
C LEU A 193 10.59 23.29 0.08
N LEU A 194 10.97 22.49 -0.91
CA LEU A 194 12.28 22.57 -1.58
C LEU A 194 12.47 23.86 -2.42
N LYS A 195 11.40 24.55 -2.78
CA LYS A 195 11.46 25.86 -3.46
C LYS A 195 11.70 27.05 -2.51
N GLN A 196 11.69 26.83 -1.20
CA GLN A 196 11.97 27.89 -0.22
C GLN A 196 13.48 28.19 -0.13
N SER A 197 13.83 29.38 0.33
CA SER A 197 15.23 29.86 0.39
C SER A 197 16.15 28.98 1.24
N ASP A 198 15.63 28.41 2.34
CA ASP A 198 16.40 27.59 3.27
C ASP A 198 16.74 26.21 2.72
N ALA A 199 16.04 25.77 1.68
CA ALA A 199 16.28 24.53 0.96
C ALA A 199 17.33 24.67 -0.17
N ALA A 200 17.77 25.89 -0.50
CA ALA A 200 18.70 26.11 -1.62
C ALA A 200 19.95 25.24 -1.50
N GLY A 201 20.22 24.40 -2.51
CA GLY A 201 21.34 23.45 -2.53
C GLY A 201 21.04 22.06 -1.92
N CYS A 202 19.83 21.81 -1.44
CA CYS A 202 19.37 20.46 -1.09
C CYS A 202 19.01 19.70 -2.37
N LEU A 203 19.61 18.54 -2.58
CA LEU A 203 19.29 17.68 -3.72
C LEU A 203 18.13 16.74 -3.35
N TRP A 204 17.34 16.34 -4.34
CA TRP A 204 16.20 15.44 -4.14
C TRP A 204 16.24 14.27 -5.11
N PHE A 205 16.27 13.06 -4.56
CA PHE A 205 16.14 11.81 -5.28
C PHE A 205 14.74 11.23 -5.07
N VAL A 206 14.09 10.80 -6.16
CA VAL A 206 12.76 10.17 -6.16
C VAL A 206 12.85 8.72 -6.65
N ASP A 207 12.46 7.75 -5.82
CA ASP A 207 12.18 6.39 -6.29
C ASP A 207 10.80 6.36 -6.97
N GLY A 208 10.81 6.39 -8.30
CA GLY A 208 9.61 6.39 -9.16
C GLY A 208 9.15 5.00 -9.60
N VAL A 209 9.79 3.92 -9.12
CA VAL A 209 9.60 2.54 -9.60
C VAL A 209 8.15 2.08 -9.55
N GLN A 210 7.43 2.40 -8.49
CA GLN A 210 6.03 2.01 -8.33
C GLN A 210 5.05 3.08 -8.81
N ALA A 211 5.52 4.27 -9.18
CA ALA A 211 4.69 5.37 -9.67
C ALA A 211 4.45 5.31 -11.18
N LEU A 212 5.48 4.91 -11.95
CA LEU A 212 5.45 4.93 -13.43
C LEU A 212 4.28 4.11 -13.97
N GLY A 213 3.42 4.77 -14.73
CA GLY A 213 2.22 4.17 -15.31
C GLY A 213 1.02 3.99 -14.37
N LYS A 214 1.19 4.26 -13.06
CA LYS A 214 0.14 4.12 -12.03
C LYS A 214 -0.39 5.46 -11.52
N VAL A 215 0.49 6.47 -11.42
CA VAL A 215 0.15 7.84 -11.08
C VAL A 215 0.78 8.80 -12.09
N PRO A 216 0.19 9.98 -12.33
CA PRO A 216 0.86 11.03 -13.10
C PRO A 216 2.17 11.44 -12.42
N LEU A 217 3.23 11.60 -13.20
CA LEU A 217 4.53 12.02 -12.71
C LEU A 217 5.14 13.02 -13.70
N SER A 218 5.46 14.23 -13.22
CA SER A 218 6.16 15.27 -13.97
C SER A 218 7.37 15.74 -13.17
N LEU A 219 8.52 15.11 -13.39
CA LEU A 219 9.73 15.35 -12.59
C LEU A 219 10.28 16.76 -12.75
N GLY A 220 10.16 17.34 -13.94
CA GLY A 220 10.58 18.72 -14.21
C GLY A 220 9.81 19.73 -13.37
N ASP A 221 8.49 19.55 -13.23
CA ASP A 221 7.62 20.45 -12.45
C ASP A 221 7.84 20.29 -10.94
N LEU A 222 8.13 19.06 -10.49
CA LEU A 222 8.41 18.78 -9.08
C LEU A 222 9.70 19.45 -8.59
N GLY A 223 10.69 19.64 -9.47
CA GLY A 223 12.01 20.14 -9.06
C GLY A 223 12.86 19.06 -8.41
N ALA A 224 12.62 17.78 -8.73
CA ALA A 224 13.50 16.70 -8.36
C ALA A 224 14.83 16.79 -9.12
N HIS A 225 15.88 16.17 -8.59
CA HIS A 225 17.21 16.17 -9.20
C HIS A 225 17.53 14.80 -9.83
N TYR A 226 17.03 13.74 -9.25
CA TYR A 226 17.21 12.37 -9.73
C TYR A 226 15.92 11.59 -9.57
N ALA A 227 15.66 10.67 -10.50
CA ALA A 227 14.61 9.67 -10.32
C ALA A 227 14.95 8.35 -11.01
N CYS A 228 14.69 7.22 -10.37
CA CYS A 228 14.98 5.90 -10.91
C CYS A 228 13.71 5.11 -11.28
N PHE A 229 13.84 4.27 -12.31
CA PHE A 229 12.77 3.45 -12.85
C PHE A 229 13.27 2.07 -13.26
N SER A 230 12.38 1.07 -13.24
CA SER A 230 12.71 -0.30 -13.61
C SER A 230 11.66 -0.88 -14.56
N GLY A 231 12.08 -1.36 -15.71
CA GLY A 231 11.18 -1.81 -16.78
C GLY A 231 10.29 -2.97 -16.36
N HIS A 232 10.82 -3.91 -15.57
CA HIS A 232 10.07 -5.09 -15.14
C HIS A 232 8.91 -4.82 -14.17
N LYS A 233 8.73 -3.59 -13.72
CA LYS A 233 7.57 -3.16 -12.92
C LYS A 233 6.44 -2.62 -13.80
N LEU A 234 6.72 -2.39 -15.08
CA LEU A 234 5.77 -1.89 -16.08
C LEU A 234 5.82 -2.74 -17.36
N ASN A 235 5.68 -4.04 -17.24
CA ASN A 235 5.55 -5.00 -18.35
C ASN A 235 6.68 -4.98 -19.40
N ALA A 236 7.86 -4.44 -19.05
CA ALA A 236 9.09 -4.58 -19.85
C ALA A 236 9.99 -5.69 -19.29
N PRO A 237 11.05 -6.10 -20.00
CA PRO A 237 11.97 -7.13 -19.53
C PRO A 237 12.70 -6.75 -18.23
N LYS A 238 13.16 -7.76 -17.48
CA LYS A 238 14.16 -7.59 -16.42
C LYS A 238 15.51 -7.18 -17.02
N GLY A 239 16.35 -6.51 -16.24
CA GLY A 239 17.70 -6.11 -16.69
C GLY A 239 17.74 -4.85 -17.54
N ILE A 240 16.67 -4.05 -17.50
CA ILE A 240 16.59 -2.72 -18.09
C ILE A 240 15.84 -1.77 -17.15
N GLY A 241 16.32 -0.55 -17.04
CA GLY A 241 15.72 0.57 -16.36
C GLY A 241 16.30 1.86 -16.91
N PHE A 242 15.92 2.97 -16.34
CA PHE A 242 16.56 4.24 -16.59
C PHE A 242 16.65 5.09 -15.33
N LEU A 243 17.63 5.95 -15.31
CA LEU A 243 17.80 7.04 -14.37
C LEU A 243 17.50 8.35 -15.11
N TRP A 244 16.62 9.15 -14.58
CA TRP A 244 16.48 10.54 -14.95
C TRP A 244 17.37 11.40 -14.06
N VAL A 245 18.15 12.30 -14.68
CA VAL A 245 19.05 13.23 -13.99
C VAL A 245 18.78 14.63 -14.53
N HIS A 246 18.30 15.51 -13.66
CA HIS A 246 18.11 16.91 -14.01
C HIS A 246 19.45 17.54 -14.48
N ARG A 247 19.39 18.35 -15.52
CA ARG A 247 20.61 18.92 -16.16
C ARG A 247 21.55 19.67 -15.20
N GLU A 248 21.02 20.26 -14.14
CA GLU A 248 21.77 21.00 -13.13
C GLU A 248 22.24 20.12 -11.95
N ALA A 249 21.80 18.87 -11.90
CA ALA A 249 22.20 17.96 -10.84
C ALA A 249 23.64 17.47 -11.04
N PRO A 250 24.47 17.41 -10.00
CA PRO A 250 25.81 16.85 -10.11
C PRO A 250 25.73 15.39 -10.51
N TYR A 251 26.54 14.96 -11.47
CA TYR A 251 26.58 13.58 -11.90
C TYR A 251 28.02 13.10 -12.14
N THR A 252 28.36 11.98 -11.48
CA THR A 252 29.63 11.29 -11.65
C THR A 252 29.35 9.87 -12.14
N ALA A 253 29.94 9.49 -13.27
CA ALA A 253 29.75 8.16 -13.82
C ALA A 253 30.34 7.10 -12.86
N MET A 254 29.51 6.18 -12.42
CA MET A 254 29.94 5.04 -11.58
C MET A 254 30.60 3.94 -12.43
N ILE A 255 30.13 3.76 -13.68
CA ILE A 255 30.67 2.80 -14.63
C ILE A 255 31.33 3.57 -15.79
N VAL A 256 32.65 3.61 -15.77
CA VAL A 256 33.47 4.31 -16.77
C VAL A 256 34.00 3.34 -17.83
N GLY A 257 34.27 3.82 -19.06
CA GLY A 257 34.77 2.98 -20.17
C GLY A 257 34.62 3.62 -21.55
N GLY A 258 33.90 2.99 -22.46
CA GLY A 258 33.81 3.35 -23.88
C GLY A 258 32.96 4.57 -24.25
N GLY A 259 32.47 5.35 -23.27
CA GLY A 259 31.76 6.60 -23.53
C GLY A 259 30.27 6.45 -23.89
N GLN A 260 29.69 5.26 -23.78
CA GLN A 260 28.26 5.03 -24.00
C GLN A 260 27.42 5.87 -23.03
N GLU A 261 26.14 6.03 -23.34
CA GLU A 261 25.24 6.93 -22.59
C GLU A 261 25.87 8.33 -22.39
N ARG A 262 26.55 8.83 -23.41
CA ARG A 262 27.25 10.14 -23.41
C ARG A 262 28.30 10.26 -22.29
N GLY A 263 28.97 9.14 -21.98
CA GLY A 263 29.96 9.04 -20.91
C GLY A 263 29.36 8.90 -19.52
N LYS A 264 28.05 8.93 -19.38
CA LYS A 264 27.37 8.85 -18.08
C LYS A 264 27.28 7.39 -17.55
N ARG A 265 27.24 6.40 -18.50
CA ARG A 265 27.21 4.97 -18.14
C ARG A 265 27.80 4.15 -19.28
N SER A 266 29.02 3.73 -19.14
CA SER A 266 29.74 3.01 -20.18
C SER A 266 29.38 1.52 -20.26
N GLY A 267 29.74 0.88 -21.36
CA GLY A 267 29.40 -0.50 -21.73
C GLY A 267 28.34 -0.54 -22.81
N THR A 268 28.47 -1.49 -23.75
CA THR A 268 27.51 -1.64 -24.84
C THR A 268 26.10 -1.71 -24.35
N GLU A 269 25.25 -0.89 -24.94
CA GLU A 269 23.86 -0.68 -24.48
C GLU A 269 23.02 -1.95 -24.65
N ASN A 270 22.14 -2.22 -23.71
CA ASN A 270 21.12 -3.27 -23.80
C ASN A 270 20.00 -2.82 -24.76
N LEU A 271 20.33 -2.77 -26.05
CA LEU A 271 19.41 -2.29 -27.09
C LEU A 271 18.07 -3.06 -27.11
N PRO A 272 18.05 -4.42 -27.03
CA PRO A 272 16.77 -5.14 -26.97
C PRO A 272 15.92 -4.75 -25.75
N GLY A 273 16.55 -4.58 -24.59
CA GLY A 273 15.87 -4.13 -23.37
C GLY A 273 15.35 -2.71 -23.49
N ALA A 274 16.16 -1.78 -24.03
CA ALA A 274 15.77 -0.38 -24.24
C ALA A 274 14.62 -0.27 -25.26
N ALA A 275 14.68 -0.98 -26.38
CA ALA A 275 13.61 -1.02 -27.38
C ALA A 275 12.30 -1.56 -26.80
N ALA A 276 12.37 -2.66 -26.03
CA ALA A 276 11.22 -3.23 -25.35
C ALA A 276 10.59 -2.25 -24.35
N PHE A 277 11.41 -1.62 -23.52
CA PHE A 277 10.92 -0.65 -22.53
C PHE A 277 10.39 0.61 -23.22
N GLY A 278 11.09 1.14 -24.24
CA GLY A 278 10.65 2.26 -25.05
C GLY A 278 9.28 2.01 -25.70
N ARG A 279 9.00 0.79 -26.18
CA ARG A 279 7.69 0.43 -26.74
C ARG A 279 6.57 0.49 -25.69
N ILE A 280 6.83 0.04 -24.47
CA ILE A 280 5.89 0.14 -23.35
C ILE A 280 5.64 1.61 -22.98
N LEU A 281 6.70 2.42 -22.90
CA LEU A 281 6.61 3.85 -22.59
C LEU A 281 5.88 4.63 -23.70
N SER A 282 6.11 4.29 -24.96
CA SER A 282 5.35 4.88 -26.08
C SER A 282 3.85 4.55 -25.99
N ALA A 283 3.50 3.32 -25.60
CA ALA A 283 2.10 2.94 -25.35
C ALA A 283 1.50 3.67 -24.13
N LEU A 284 2.31 3.93 -23.12
CA LEU A 284 1.89 4.72 -21.95
C LEU A 284 1.59 6.18 -22.31
N ASN A 285 2.44 6.78 -23.16
CA ASN A 285 2.35 8.17 -23.61
C ASN A 285 1.23 8.39 -24.66
N SER A 286 0.72 7.33 -25.28
CA SER A 286 -0.32 7.46 -26.29
C SER A 286 -1.65 7.87 -25.67
N GLU A 287 -2.42 8.69 -26.36
CA GLU A 287 -3.75 9.15 -25.90
C GLU A 287 -4.70 7.97 -25.62
N THR A 288 -4.62 6.91 -26.41
CA THR A 288 -5.48 5.73 -26.26
C THR A 288 -5.04 4.81 -25.13
N ARG A 289 -3.76 4.87 -24.68
CA ARG A 289 -3.17 3.96 -23.70
C ARG A 289 -3.56 2.49 -23.92
N SER A 290 -3.60 2.06 -25.15
CA SER A 290 -4.29 0.87 -25.69
C SER A 290 -4.00 -0.46 -24.97
N ILE A 291 -2.90 -0.55 -24.21
CA ILE A 291 -2.53 -1.74 -23.44
C ILE A 291 -2.72 -1.56 -21.93
N PHE A 292 -3.12 -0.39 -21.49
CA PHE A 292 -3.26 -0.06 -20.07
C PHE A 292 -4.71 0.28 -19.73
N LEU A 293 -5.17 -0.22 -18.61
CA LEU A 293 -6.45 0.18 -18.04
C LEU A 293 -6.43 1.66 -17.65
N SER A 294 -7.56 2.33 -17.85
CA SER A 294 -7.77 3.68 -17.32
C SER A 294 -7.79 3.68 -15.79
N HIS A 295 -7.62 4.85 -15.19
CA HIS A 295 -7.69 4.99 -13.73
C HIS A 295 -9.03 4.47 -13.16
N ASP A 296 -10.14 4.73 -13.85
CA ASP A 296 -11.46 4.27 -13.44
C ASP A 296 -11.58 2.74 -13.52
N GLN A 297 -11.06 2.12 -14.58
CA GLN A 297 -11.03 0.67 -14.71
C GLN A 297 -10.15 0.03 -13.63
N LEU A 298 -8.99 0.63 -13.32
CA LEU A 298 -8.14 0.15 -12.22
C LEU A 298 -8.86 0.24 -10.87
N ASN A 299 -9.64 1.30 -10.62
CA ASN A 299 -10.47 1.42 -9.43
C ASN A 299 -11.59 0.37 -9.40
N GLN A 300 -12.27 0.11 -10.52
CA GLN A 300 -13.27 -0.96 -10.61
C GLN A 300 -12.67 -2.33 -10.31
N CYS A 301 -11.49 -2.64 -10.84
CA CYS A 301 -10.74 -3.87 -10.51
C CYS A 301 -10.43 -3.95 -9.02
N ARG A 302 -9.98 -2.85 -8.41
CA ARG A 302 -9.71 -2.76 -6.97
C ARG A 302 -10.96 -3.04 -6.14
N GLU A 303 -12.08 -2.41 -6.47
CA GLU A 303 -13.34 -2.58 -5.73
C GLU A 303 -13.88 -4.03 -5.82
N LYS A 304 -13.72 -4.70 -6.95
CA LYS A 304 -14.04 -6.14 -7.09
C LYS A 304 -13.21 -6.97 -6.11
N LEU A 305 -11.90 -6.74 -6.04
CA LEU A 305 -10.99 -7.45 -5.13
C LEU A 305 -11.29 -7.14 -3.66
N ILE A 306 -11.52 -5.86 -3.31
CA ILE A 306 -11.88 -5.43 -1.95
C ILE A 306 -13.17 -6.12 -1.51
N SER A 307 -14.22 -6.06 -2.32
CA SER A 307 -15.50 -6.69 -2.03
C SER A 307 -15.36 -8.19 -1.82
N THR A 308 -14.59 -8.85 -2.68
CA THR A 308 -14.34 -10.30 -2.60
C THR A 308 -13.58 -10.66 -1.32
N LEU A 309 -12.46 -9.98 -1.04
CA LEU A 309 -11.64 -10.22 0.14
C LEU A 309 -12.41 -9.96 1.45
N SER A 310 -13.13 -8.84 1.54
CA SER A 310 -13.91 -8.48 2.72
C SER A 310 -15.03 -9.48 3.01
N ARG A 311 -15.65 -10.04 1.96
CA ARG A 311 -16.65 -11.08 2.09
C ARG A 311 -16.05 -12.44 2.49
N CYS A 312 -14.88 -12.78 1.94
CA CYS A 312 -14.24 -14.07 2.22
C CYS A 312 -13.56 -14.12 3.59
N PHE A 313 -13.05 -12.98 4.09
CA PHE A 313 -12.24 -12.89 5.30
C PHE A 313 -12.82 -11.83 6.26
N PRO A 314 -13.77 -12.20 7.14
CA PRO A 314 -14.45 -11.25 8.02
C PRO A 314 -13.54 -10.50 8.99
N THR A 315 -12.40 -11.09 9.35
CA THR A 315 -11.39 -10.50 10.26
C THR A 315 -10.25 -9.79 9.51
N LEU A 316 -10.46 -9.51 8.20
CA LEU A 316 -9.49 -8.78 7.40
C LEU A 316 -9.39 -7.33 7.85
N VAL A 317 -8.15 -6.84 7.96
CA VAL A 317 -7.84 -5.44 8.25
C VAL A 317 -6.90 -4.91 7.17
N TRP A 318 -7.25 -3.79 6.57
CA TRP A 318 -6.39 -3.09 5.61
C TRP A 318 -5.23 -2.41 6.35
N ASN A 319 -4.02 -2.57 5.82
CA ASN A 319 -2.81 -2.04 6.46
C ASN A 319 -2.48 -0.59 6.06
N ALA A 320 -3.23 -0.03 5.12
CA ALA A 320 -3.13 1.37 4.72
C ALA A 320 -4.51 1.92 4.38
N ASN A 321 -4.64 3.24 4.37
CA ASN A 321 -5.83 3.94 3.90
C ASN A 321 -5.93 3.81 2.37
N LEU A 322 -6.90 3.04 1.88
CA LEU A 322 -7.06 2.74 0.46
C LEU A 322 -7.29 3.97 -0.43
N HIS A 323 -7.78 5.08 0.13
CA HIS A 323 -7.96 6.34 -0.61
C HIS A 323 -6.62 7.06 -0.88
N ARG A 324 -5.57 6.71 -0.14
CA ARG A 324 -4.22 7.26 -0.32
C ARG A 324 -3.29 6.32 -1.08
N CYS A 325 -3.82 5.20 -1.56
CA CYS A 325 -3.06 4.18 -2.26
C CYS A 325 -3.36 4.17 -3.75
N VAL A 326 -2.37 3.75 -4.54
CA VAL A 326 -2.61 3.41 -5.95
C VAL A 326 -3.63 2.27 -6.05
N PRO A 327 -4.52 2.27 -7.04
CA PRO A 327 -5.54 1.22 -7.18
C PRO A 327 -4.97 -0.19 -7.29
N THR A 328 -3.77 -0.31 -7.81
CA THR A 328 -3.13 -1.59 -8.16
C THR A 328 -2.52 -2.35 -6.99
N THR A 329 -2.59 -1.81 -5.77
CA THR A 329 -1.93 -2.43 -4.60
C THR A 329 -2.89 -2.48 -3.42
N LEU A 330 -3.06 -3.67 -2.87
CA LEU A 330 -3.83 -3.95 -1.65
C LEU A 330 -2.91 -4.62 -0.63
N ASN A 331 -2.81 -4.04 0.56
CA ASN A 331 -2.05 -4.62 1.67
C ASN A 331 -2.99 -4.83 2.86
N PHE A 332 -3.07 -6.07 3.33
CA PHE A 332 -3.99 -6.45 4.39
C PHE A 332 -3.41 -7.54 5.29
N SER A 333 -4.01 -7.71 6.44
CA SER A 333 -3.76 -8.82 7.36
C SER A 333 -5.09 -9.44 7.75
N VAL A 334 -5.12 -10.74 8.00
CA VAL A 334 -6.31 -11.44 8.48
C VAL A 334 -6.01 -11.92 9.90
N GLU A 335 -6.83 -11.50 10.87
CA GLU A 335 -6.63 -11.89 12.26
C GLU A 335 -6.93 -13.38 12.44
N GLY A 336 -6.08 -14.07 13.21
CA GLY A 336 -6.24 -15.50 13.52
C GLY A 336 -5.60 -16.46 12.52
N ILE A 337 -5.04 -15.98 11.39
CA ILE A 337 -4.31 -16.81 10.44
C ILE A 337 -2.97 -16.17 10.06
N SER A 338 -1.93 -16.97 9.91
CA SER A 338 -0.63 -16.47 9.50
C SER A 338 -0.59 -16.14 7.99
N SER A 339 0.26 -15.19 7.61
CA SER A 339 0.49 -14.88 6.19
C SER A 339 0.97 -16.07 5.37
N ARG A 340 1.73 -16.99 5.99
CA ARG A 340 2.20 -18.22 5.34
C ARG A 340 1.03 -19.15 4.99
N GLU A 341 0.12 -19.38 5.95
CA GLU A 341 -1.04 -20.24 5.73
C GLU A 341 -1.97 -19.65 4.69
N LEU A 342 -2.20 -18.33 4.76
CA LEU A 342 -3.04 -17.62 3.80
C LEU A 342 -2.43 -17.64 2.39
N MET A 343 -1.11 -17.40 2.26
CA MET A 343 -0.41 -17.53 0.98
C MET A 343 -0.48 -18.94 0.41
N ASN A 344 -0.31 -19.97 1.25
CA ASN A 344 -0.42 -21.37 0.80
C ASN A 344 -1.84 -21.70 0.29
N ALA A 345 -2.88 -21.18 0.96
CA ALA A 345 -4.27 -21.35 0.51
C ALA A 345 -4.53 -20.64 -0.83
N PHE A 346 -4.02 -19.41 -1.00
CA PHE A 346 -4.12 -18.69 -2.27
C PHE A 346 -3.33 -19.38 -3.39
N ASP A 347 -2.11 -19.85 -3.08
CA ASP A 347 -1.29 -20.59 -4.04
C ASP A 347 -1.97 -21.89 -4.50
N ALA A 348 -2.58 -22.63 -3.58
CA ALA A 348 -3.35 -23.82 -3.87
C ALA A 348 -4.60 -23.53 -4.73
N ALA A 349 -5.22 -22.35 -4.55
CA ALA A 349 -6.32 -21.88 -5.37
C ALA A 349 -5.87 -21.25 -6.71
N GLY A 350 -4.57 -21.23 -7.00
CA GLY A 350 -4.03 -20.67 -8.26
C GLY A 350 -3.77 -19.17 -8.24
N VAL A 351 -3.80 -18.48 -7.08
CA VAL A 351 -3.52 -17.05 -6.95
C VAL A 351 -2.12 -16.82 -6.38
N ARG A 352 -1.29 -16.09 -7.11
CA ARG A 352 0.08 -15.73 -6.68
C ARG A 352 0.09 -14.35 -6.04
N VAL A 353 0.42 -14.28 -4.76
CA VAL A 353 0.56 -13.05 -3.97
C VAL A 353 1.87 -13.08 -3.21
N SER A 354 2.25 -11.99 -2.55
CA SER A 354 3.42 -11.99 -1.65
C SER A 354 3.06 -11.58 -0.23
N GLY A 355 3.84 -12.07 0.73
CA GLY A 355 3.82 -11.56 2.09
C GLY A 355 4.62 -10.26 2.20
N GLY A 356 4.28 -9.37 3.13
CA GLY A 356 4.94 -8.08 3.33
C GLY A 356 6.45 -8.17 3.59
N SER A 357 6.98 -9.33 3.98
CA SER A 357 8.41 -9.57 4.21
C SER A 357 9.07 -10.52 3.19
N ALA A 358 8.47 -10.72 2.02
CA ALA A 358 8.85 -11.76 1.05
C ALA A 358 10.29 -11.65 0.48
N CYS A 359 11.02 -10.59 0.77
CA CYS A 359 12.40 -10.39 0.27
C CYS A 359 13.49 -10.76 1.28
N SER A 360 13.20 -11.24 2.47
CA SER A 360 14.22 -11.57 3.46
C SER A 360 14.32 -13.08 3.67
N SER A 361 15.44 -13.62 3.21
CA SER A 361 15.94 -14.96 3.48
C SER A 361 15.72 -15.40 4.95
N GLY A 362 14.77 -16.28 5.20
CA GLY A 362 14.76 -17.21 6.33
C GLY A 362 14.48 -16.70 7.73
N GLN A 363 14.40 -15.39 8.00
CA GLN A 363 14.02 -14.85 9.31
C GLN A 363 12.74 -14.02 9.21
N SER A 364 11.75 -14.32 10.05
CA SER A 364 10.47 -13.62 10.11
C SER A 364 10.60 -12.26 10.84
N THR A 365 11.30 -11.30 10.25
CA THR A 365 11.46 -9.97 10.86
C THR A 365 10.25 -9.04 10.66
N GLY A 366 9.22 -9.49 9.94
CA GLY A 366 8.06 -8.65 9.59
C GLY A 366 8.37 -7.57 8.54
N SER A 367 7.35 -6.83 8.12
CA SER A 367 7.50 -5.70 7.20
C SER A 367 8.12 -4.50 7.90
N HIS A 368 9.25 -3.99 7.38
CA HIS A 368 9.86 -2.76 7.89
C HIS A 368 8.96 -1.53 7.61
N VAL A 369 8.22 -1.54 6.49
CA VAL A 369 7.27 -0.49 6.12
C VAL A 369 6.16 -0.39 7.16
N LEU A 370 5.49 -1.51 7.46
CA LEU A 370 4.40 -1.53 8.45
C LEU A 370 4.91 -1.27 9.88
N THR A 371 6.17 -1.62 10.16
CA THR A 371 6.84 -1.29 11.42
C THR A 371 7.10 0.21 11.53
N ALA A 372 7.58 0.85 10.46
CA ALA A 372 7.74 2.30 10.41
C ALA A 372 6.41 3.06 10.58
N MET A 373 5.31 2.49 10.07
CA MET A 373 3.93 2.98 10.27
C MET A 373 3.40 2.71 11.69
N GLN A 374 4.19 2.11 12.58
CA GLN A 374 3.83 1.76 13.96
C GLN A 374 2.59 0.87 14.07
N LEU A 375 2.35 0.02 13.08
CA LEU A 375 1.23 -0.92 13.13
C LEU A 375 1.48 -2.05 14.13
N PRO A 376 0.42 -2.66 14.70
CA PRO A 376 0.54 -3.77 15.64
C PRO A 376 1.38 -4.92 15.10
N LYS A 377 2.19 -5.55 15.95
CA LYS A 377 3.14 -6.60 15.57
C LYS A 377 2.50 -7.76 14.79
N TRP A 378 1.28 -8.15 15.12
CA TRP A 378 0.58 -9.21 14.40
C TRP A 378 0.30 -8.82 12.94
N ARG A 379 0.04 -7.54 12.65
CA ARG A 379 -0.16 -7.03 11.27
C ARG A 379 1.17 -6.98 10.51
N THR A 380 2.24 -6.51 11.14
CA THR A 380 3.56 -6.42 10.51
C THR A 380 4.16 -7.78 10.15
N LEU A 381 3.83 -8.82 10.93
CA LEU A 381 4.29 -10.20 10.72
C LEU A 381 3.42 -10.97 9.72
N ASN A 382 2.12 -10.65 9.64
CA ASN A 382 1.14 -11.44 8.88
C ASN A 382 0.48 -10.67 7.74
N SER A 383 1.16 -9.64 7.21
CA SER A 383 0.65 -8.90 6.07
C SER A 383 0.76 -9.68 4.76
N ILE A 384 -0.28 -9.54 3.95
CA ILE A 384 -0.33 -9.99 2.56
C ILE A 384 -0.36 -8.75 1.66
N ARG A 385 0.44 -8.78 0.61
CA ARG A 385 0.33 -7.82 -0.48
C ARG A 385 -0.23 -8.52 -1.71
N LEU A 386 -1.31 -7.98 -2.22
CA LEU A 386 -1.89 -8.31 -3.50
C LEU A 386 -1.68 -7.14 -4.44
N SER A 387 -1.10 -7.37 -5.60
CA SER A 387 -0.85 -6.31 -6.57
C SER A 387 -1.05 -6.79 -7.99
N PHE A 388 -1.83 -6.03 -8.76
CA PHE A 388 -2.02 -6.23 -10.19
C PHE A 388 -1.34 -5.10 -10.98
N GLY A 389 -1.15 -5.30 -12.27
CA GLY A 389 -0.48 -4.32 -13.12
C GLY A 389 -1.47 -3.40 -13.84
N PRO A 390 -0.99 -2.23 -14.32
CA PRO A 390 -1.84 -1.38 -15.17
C PRO A 390 -2.28 -2.05 -16.48
N ALA A 391 -1.56 -3.10 -16.93
CA ALA A 391 -1.90 -3.90 -18.12
C ALA A 391 -2.60 -5.24 -17.77
N SER A 392 -3.07 -5.41 -16.54
CA SER A 392 -3.91 -6.57 -16.17
C SER A 392 -5.28 -6.47 -16.84
N SER A 393 -5.87 -7.61 -17.19
CA SER A 393 -7.21 -7.64 -17.79
C SER A 393 -8.30 -7.79 -16.73
N GLU A 394 -9.49 -7.31 -17.02
CA GLU A 394 -10.67 -7.52 -16.15
C GLU A 394 -10.98 -9.01 -15.96
N THR A 395 -10.75 -9.82 -17.00
CA THR A 395 -10.95 -11.27 -16.93
C THR A 395 -9.98 -11.95 -15.96
N GLU A 396 -8.73 -11.48 -15.85
CA GLU A 396 -7.78 -11.95 -14.84
C GLU A 396 -8.24 -11.58 -13.43
N ILE A 397 -8.78 -10.39 -13.23
CA ILE A 397 -9.32 -9.94 -11.95
C ILE A 397 -10.56 -10.75 -11.56
N ASP A 398 -11.47 -11.03 -12.50
CA ASP A 398 -12.65 -11.85 -12.24
C ASP A 398 -12.26 -13.30 -11.87
N ALA A 399 -11.27 -13.88 -12.57
CA ALA A 399 -10.72 -15.18 -12.24
C ALA A 399 -10.05 -15.17 -10.85
N ALA A 400 -9.33 -14.10 -10.50
CA ALA A 400 -8.76 -13.92 -9.17
C ALA A 400 -9.84 -13.91 -8.09
N CYS A 401 -10.92 -13.15 -8.30
CA CYS A 401 -12.04 -13.09 -7.36
C CYS A 401 -12.65 -14.48 -7.11
N GLN A 402 -12.85 -15.27 -8.15
CA GLN A 402 -13.37 -16.64 -8.03
C GLN A 402 -12.40 -17.55 -7.24
N ALA A 403 -11.11 -17.48 -7.53
CA ALA A 403 -10.11 -18.27 -6.83
C ALA A 403 -9.95 -17.87 -5.35
N LEU A 404 -10.02 -16.58 -5.04
CA LEU A 404 -10.02 -16.07 -3.67
C LEU A 404 -11.26 -16.53 -2.88
N GLN A 405 -12.43 -16.63 -3.53
CA GLN A 405 -13.64 -17.19 -2.92
C GLN A 405 -13.44 -18.66 -2.58
N GLN A 406 -12.92 -19.47 -3.51
CA GLN A 406 -12.62 -20.89 -3.27
C GLN A 406 -11.63 -21.08 -2.12
N ALA A 407 -10.57 -20.26 -2.05
CA ALA A 407 -9.62 -20.28 -0.94
C ALA A 407 -10.31 -19.97 0.41
N GLY A 408 -11.15 -18.94 0.45
CA GLY A 408 -11.90 -18.57 1.64
C GLY A 408 -12.88 -19.67 2.09
N GLU A 409 -13.56 -20.33 1.16
CA GLU A 409 -14.44 -21.47 1.44
C GLU A 409 -13.67 -22.67 2.00
N ALA A 410 -12.52 -23.00 1.40
CA ALA A 410 -11.66 -24.09 1.86
C ALA A 410 -11.12 -23.83 3.29
N LEU A 411 -10.69 -22.60 3.58
CA LEU A 411 -10.21 -22.22 4.91
C LEU A 411 -11.33 -22.25 5.97
N ARG A 412 -12.56 -21.88 5.62
CA ARG A 412 -13.73 -22.03 6.50
C ARG A 412 -14.07 -23.49 6.74
N ALA A 413 -14.11 -24.30 5.68
CA ALA A 413 -14.38 -25.73 5.78
C ALA A 413 -13.34 -26.45 6.66
N SER A 414 -12.10 -25.96 6.68
CA SER A 414 -11.01 -26.46 7.54
C SER A 414 -11.00 -25.82 8.94
N CYS A 415 -11.97 -24.98 9.29
CA CYS A 415 -12.03 -24.25 10.56
C CYS A 415 -10.81 -23.33 10.83
N MET A 416 -10.06 -22.97 9.80
CA MET A 416 -8.90 -22.08 9.93
C MET A 416 -9.29 -20.59 10.02
N ILE A 417 -10.48 -20.24 9.51
CA ILE A 417 -11.09 -18.91 9.67
C ILE A 417 -12.54 -19.08 10.13
N PRO A 418 -13.09 -18.07 10.82
CA PRO A 418 -14.46 -18.12 11.30
C PRO A 418 -15.46 -18.30 10.15
N ASN A 419 -16.53 -19.08 10.42
CA ASN A 419 -17.66 -19.13 9.52
C ASN A 419 -18.30 -17.74 9.45
N LEU A 420 -18.67 -17.31 8.24
CA LEU A 420 -19.51 -16.14 8.07
C LEU A 420 -20.80 -16.35 8.87
N PRO A 421 -21.22 -15.39 9.73
CA PRO A 421 -22.57 -15.43 10.24
C PRO A 421 -23.52 -15.43 9.04
N ALA A 422 -24.48 -16.36 9.03
CA ALA A 422 -25.40 -16.63 7.91
C ALA A 422 -26.19 -15.39 7.40
N ARG A 423 -25.99 -14.22 8.01
CA ARG A 423 -26.64 -12.95 7.70
C ARG A 423 -25.85 -11.98 6.82
N LEU A 424 -24.55 -12.23 6.52
CA LEU A 424 -23.77 -11.29 5.69
C LEU A 424 -24.05 -11.42 4.19
N ASP A 425 -24.43 -12.59 3.72
CA ASP A 425 -24.87 -12.79 2.32
C ASP A 425 -26.22 -12.08 2.01
N GLN A 426 -27.02 -11.80 3.05
CA GLN A 426 -28.29 -11.07 2.91
C GLN A 426 -28.14 -9.53 3.01
N MET A 427 -26.97 -8.99 3.28
CA MET A 427 -26.77 -7.53 3.40
C MET A 427 -26.67 -6.80 2.04
N ASN A 428 -26.64 -7.51 0.91
CA ASN A 428 -26.76 -6.91 -0.43
C ASN A 428 -28.21 -6.84 -0.96
N GLU A 429 -29.15 -7.54 -0.31
CA GLU A 429 -30.57 -7.37 -0.60
C GLU A 429 -31.19 -6.55 0.52
N THR A 430 -32.08 -5.63 0.16
CA THR A 430 -32.88 -4.79 1.06
C THR A 430 -33.45 -5.63 2.20
N VAL A 431 -32.71 -5.71 3.31
CA VAL A 431 -33.25 -6.30 4.55
C VAL A 431 -34.26 -5.29 5.09
N PRO A 432 -35.52 -5.67 5.26
CA PRO A 432 -36.45 -4.84 6.01
C PRO A 432 -35.90 -4.68 7.42
N PHE A 433 -35.59 -3.46 7.81
CA PHE A 433 -35.10 -3.12 9.17
C PHE A 433 -36.27 -3.18 10.17
N ASP A 434 -36.90 -4.33 10.32
CA ASP A 434 -37.90 -4.58 11.35
C ASP A 434 -37.32 -5.24 12.61
N SER A 435 -36.00 -5.46 12.66
CA SER A 435 -35.36 -6.10 13.80
C SER A 435 -34.55 -5.14 14.64
N THR A 436 -34.91 -5.00 15.90
CA THR A 436 -34.07 -4.44 16.95
C THR A 436 -32.80 -5.28 17.08
N GLY A 437 -31.63 -4.64 17.19
CA GLY A 437 -30.39 -5.39 17.34
C GLY A 437 -29.13 -4.52 17.22
N ILE A 438 -28.00 -5.18 17.36
CA ILE A 438 -26.67 -4.58 17.20
C ILE A 438 -26.00 -5.20 15.98
N SER A 439 -25.49 -4.36 15.09
CA SER A 439 -24.72 -4.77 13.91
C SER A 439 -23.35 -4.11 13.92
N GLU A 440 -22.28 -4.89 13.73
CA GLU A 440 -20.93 -4.33 13.52
C GLU A 440 -20.83 -3.80 12.10
N LEU A 441 -20.35 -2.58 11.97
CA LEU A 441 -20.00 -1.94 10.70
C LEU A 441 -18.49 -1.74 10.64
N ARG A 442 -17.91 -1.92 9.47
CA ARG A 442 -16.50 -1.62 9.23
C ARG A 442 -16.35 -0.64 8.08
N ALA A 443 -15.51 0.35 8.27
CA ALA A 443 -15.06 1.24 7.22
C ALA A 443 -13.93 0.59 6.40
N LEU A 444 -13.65 1.16 5.22
CA LEU A 444 -12.58 0.66 4.33
C LEU A 444 -11.19 0.72 4.96
N ASP A 445 -10.95 1.64 5.88
CA ASP A 445 -9.71 1.77 6.64
C ASP A 445 -9.57 0.77 7.81
N GLY A 446 -10.57 -0.10 8.00
CA GLY A 446 -10.63 -1.07 9.09
C GLY A 446 -11.21 -0.53 10.40
N THR A 447 -11.63 0.74 10.45
CA THR A 447 -12.32 1.32 11.61
C THR A 447 -13.59 0.54 11.90
N ARG A 448 -13.79 0.17 13.18
CA ARG A 448 -14.97 -0.53 13.65
C ARG A 448 -16.00 0.46 14.17
N ALA A 449 -17.24 0.17 13.89
CA ALA A 449 -18.37 0.87 14.49
C ALA A 449 -19.53 -0.11 14.70
N TRP A 450 -20.40 0.23 15.62
CA TRP A 450 -21.57 -0.59 15.92
C TRP A 450 -22.84 0.22 15.70
N LEU A 451 -23.72 -0.31 14.88
CA LEU A 451 -25.06 0.23 14.67
C LEU A 451 -26.02 -0.41 15.65
N LEU A 452 -26.62 0.40 16.49
CA LEU A 452 -27.64 0.02 17.44
C LEU A 452 -29.00 0.45 16.90
N MET A 453 -29.93 -0.49 16.76
CA MET A 453 -31.29 -0.25 16.31
C MET A 453 -32.26 -0.47 17.48
N CYS A 454 -32.99 0.56 17.88
CA CYS A 454 -33.98 0.49 18.95
C CYS A 454 -35.38 0.16 18.41
N ARG A 455 -36.23 -0.46 19.23
CA ARG A 455 -37.63 -0.78 18.86
C ARG A 455 -38.48 0.43 18.49
N ASN A 456 -38.12 1.61 18.99
CA ASN A 456 -38.78 2.88 18.68
C ASN A 456 -38.34 3.47 17.33
N GLY A 457 -37.48 2.79 16.56
CA GLY A 457 -36.94 3.26 15.29
C GLY A 457 -35.74 4.20 15.39
N GLU A 458 -35.29 4.53 16.59
CA GLU A 458 -34.04 5.28 16.77
C GLU A 458 -32.84 4.39 16.46
N SER A 459 -31.79 5.02 15.89
CA SER A 459 -30.54 4.34 15.57
C SER A 459 -29.35 5.14 16.07
N PHE A 460 -28.33 4.41 16.57
CA PHE A 460 -27.10 4.97 17.08
C PHE A 460 -25.90 4.28 16.41
N LEU A 461 -24.93 5.06 15.97
CA LEU A 461 -23.65 4.57 15.48
C LEU A 461 -22.59 4.84 16.55
N VAL A 462 -22.03 3.80 17.11
CA VAL A 462 -20.95 3.86 18.11
C VAL A 462 -19.64 3.54 17.43
N SER A 463 -18.63 4.41 17.56
CA SER A 463 -17.30 4.21 16.97
C SER A 463 -16.22 4.55 17.99
N ASP A 464 -15.08 3.87 17.88
CA ASP A 464 -13.87 4.13 18.66
C ASP A 464 -13.03 5.28 18.10
N CYS A 465 -13.28 5.72 16.87
CA CYS A 465 -12.63 6.89 16.29
C CYS A 465 -13.54 7.62 15.30
N ASP A 466 -13.19 8.87 15.00
CA ASP A 466 -13.92 9.75 14.10
C ASP A 466 -13.51 9.62 12.61
N ARG A 467 -12.39 8.92 12.33
CA ARG A 467 -11.77 8.87 11.00
C ARG A 467 -12.70 8.40 9.88
N ALA A 468 -13.50 7.38 10.16
CA ALA A 468 -14.36 6.77 9.15
C ALA A 468 -15.84 7.21 9.24
N LEU A 469 -16.17 8.16 10.10
CA LEU A 469 -17.56 8.57 10.31
C LEU A 469 -18.27 9.06 9.06
N SER A 470 -17.56 9.76 8.16
CA SER A 470 -18.11 10.25 6.90
C SER A 470 -18.53 9.10 5.98
N GLU A 471 -17.68 8.08 5.85
CA GLU A 471 -17.98 6.87 5.06
C GLU A 471 -19.14 6.08 5.66
N LEU A 472 -19.10 5.85 6.98
CA LEU A 472 -20.15 5.12 7.69
C LEU A 472 -21.49 5.84 7.62
N LYS A 473 -21.52 7.18 7.75
CA LYS A 473 -22.72 8.01 7.54
C LYS A 473 -23.28 7.84 6.12
N THR A 474 -22.42 7.85 5.11
CA THR A 474 -22.84 7.66 3.72
C THR A 474 -23.47 6.27 3.54
N LYS A 475 -22.84 5.23 4.08
CA LYS A 475 -23.40 3.86 4.05
C LYS A 475 -24.75 3.76 4.77
N LEU A 476 -24.93 4.44 5.90
CA LEU A 476 -26.20 4.47 6.61
C LEU A 476 -27.28 5.26 5.86
N ALA A 477 -26.92 6.40 5.29
CA ALA A 477 -27.84 7.21 4.48
C ALA A 477 -28.36 6.45 3.26
N CYS A 478 -27.51 5.69 2.56
CA CYS A 478 -27.92 4.81 1.46
C CYS A 478 -28.92 3.71 1.88
N ARG A 479 -29.03 3.44 3.18
CA ARG A 479 -29.95 2.46 3.78
C ARG A 479 -31.18 3.10 4.44
N GLY A 480 -31.41 4.40 4.24
CA GLY A 480 -32.53 5.12 4.83
C GLY A 480 -32.35 5.51 6.30
N LEU A 481 -31.12 5.38 6.84
CA LEU A 481 -30.79 5.66 8.24
C LEU A 481 -30.02 6.98 8.41
N GLN A 482 -30.41 8.01 7.66
CA GLN A 482 -29.75 9.32 7.67
C GLN A 482 -29.82 10.06 9.02
N ASN A 483 -30.78 9.71 9.88
CA ASN A 483 -30.99 10.33 11.20
C ASN A 483 -30.27 9.58 12.34
N THR A 484 -29.36 8.65 12.03
CA THR A 484 -28.58 7.90 13.03
C THR A 484 -27.76 8.85 13.88
N GLN A 485 -27.93 8.80 15.21
CA GLN A 485 -27.10 9.55 16.15
C GLN A 485 -25.71 8.92 16.25
N ILE A 486 -24.67 9.76 16.39
CA ILE A 486 -23.29 9.29 16.48
C ILE A 486 -22.79 9.45 17.90
N LEU A 487 -22.25 8.35 18.43
CA LEU A 487 -21.60 8.27 19.72
C LEU A 487 -20.14 7.87 19.52
N LEU A 488 -19.21 8.71 19.97
CA LEU A 488 -17.78 8.41 19.96
C LEU A 488 -17.35 7.88 21.33
N MET A 489 -16.56 6.81 21.34
CA MET A 489 -15.92 6.32 22.55
C MET A 489 -14.77 7.24 22.94
N ASP A 490 -14.78 7.74 24.17
CA ASP A 490 -13.70 8.55 24.73
C ASP A 490 -12.67 7.64 25.42
N ASP A 491 -11.39 7.90 25.22
CA ASP A 491 -10.28 7.15 25.84
C ASP A 491 -10.12 7.41 27.34
N SER A 492 -10.89 8.32 27.91
CA SER A 492 -10.85 8.54 29.36
C SER A 492 -11.47 7.35 30.10
N THR A 493 -10.64 6.59 30.82
CA THR A 493 -11.08 5.51 31.70
C THR A 493 -11.77 6.09 32.94
N VAL A 494 -12.95 5.59 33.26
CA VAL A 494 -13.61 5.88 34.55
C VAL A 494 -12.92 5.05 35.64
N GLN A 495 -12.28 5.70 36.61
CA GLN A 495 -11.61 5.01 37.72
C GLN A 495 -12.64 4.59 38.78
N HIS A 496 -13.17 3.37 38.66
CA HIS A 496 -13.95 2.72 39.72
C HIS A 496 -13.59 1.21 39.73
N PRO A 497 -13.51 0.55 40.90
CA PRO A 497 -13.12 -0.86 41.01
C PRO A 497 -14.00 -1.83 40.22
N LEU A 498 -15.29 -1.51 40.03
CA LEU A 498 -16.23 -2.32 39.22
C LEU A 498 -16.34 -1.86 37.77
N THR A 499 -15.76 -0.71 37.41
CA THR A 499 -15.82 -0.11 36.08
C THR A 499 -14.43 0.10 35.45
N SER A 500 -13.39 -0.51 36.02
CA SER A 500 -12.05 -0.49 35.41
C SER A 500 -12.12 -1.09 34.02
N GLY A 501 -11.98 -0.27 32.97
CA GLY A 501 -12.14 -0.67 31.59
C GLY A 501 -13.37 -0.11 30.87
N TRP A 502 -14.25 0.59 31.56
CA TRP A 502 -15.36 1.29 30.93
C TRP A 502 -14.90 2.60 30.31
N ARG A 503 -15.44 2.91 29.13
CA ARG A 503 -15.13 4.13 28.41
C ARG A 503 -16.31 5.10 28.44
N ARG A 504 -16.01 6.38 28.41
CA ARG A 504 -17.00 7.45 28.32
C ARG A 504 -17.47 7.58 26.87
N LEU A 505 -18.77 7.76 26.67
CA LEU A 505 -19.36 8.08 25.36
C LEU A 505 -19.64 9.57 25.26
N LYS A 506 -19.28 10.18 24.14
CA LYS A 506 -19.63 11.55 23.79
C LYS A 506 -20.53 11.56 22.56
N SER A 507 -21.62 12.32 22.60
CA SER A 507 -22.38 12.59 21.39
C SER A 507 -21.63 13.58 20.49
N ALA A 508 -21.84 13.51 19.18
CA ALA A 508 -21.27 14.46 18.22
C ALA A 508 -21.74 15.91 18.45
N SER A 509 -22.79 16.12 19.25
CA SER A 509 -23.30 17.42 19.67
C SER A 509 -22.62 17.98 20.92
N GLY A 510 -21.63 17.28 21.50
CA GLY A 510 -20.86 17.76 22.66
C GLY A 510 -21.42 17.39 24.02
N ASN A 511 -22.57 16.72 24.11
CA ASN A 511 -23.11 16.22 25.38
C ASN A 511 -22.41 14.91 25.76
N SER A 512 -21.79 14.86 26.94
CA SER A 512 -21.13 13.66 27.45
C SER A 512 -22.11 12.84 28.29
N LEU A 513 -22.21 11.54 28.00
CA LEU A 513 -22.85 10.55 28.84
C LEU A 513 -21.79 10.00 29.80
N VAL A 514 -21.94 10.21 31.07
CA VAL A 514 -21.03 9.71 32.12
C VAL A 514 -21.70 8.55 32.84
N PHE A 515 -20.98 7.43 32.99
CA PHE A 515 -21.43 6.27 33.72
C PHE A 515 -20.95 6.38 35.18
N GLU A 516 -21.86 6.44 36.13
CA GLU A 516 -21.58 6.20 37.55
C GLU A 516 -22.22 4.89 37.98
N THR A 517 -21.47 4.15 38.79
CA THR A 517 -21.94 2.89 39.35
C THR A 517 -22.97 3.14 40.43
N GLY A 518 -24.07 2.50 40.31
CA GLY A 518 -24.89 2.05 41.43
C GLY A 518 -26.02 2.93 41.91
N GLU A 519 -26.15 4.22 41.61
CA GLU A 519 -27.30 4.96 42.12
C GLU A 519 -27.81 6.16 41.29
N HIS A 520 -27.11 6.61 40.28
CA HIS A 520 -27.56 7.79 39.53
C HIS A 520 -27.42 7.59 38.01
N LEU A 521 -28.54 7.39 37.36
CA LEU A 521 -28.67 7.51 35.92
C LEU A 521 -28.96 8.94 35.53
N LEU A 522 -28.19 9.40 34.52
CA LEU A 522 -28.29 10.76 34.03
C LEU A 522 -29.66 11.08 33.45
N LYS A 523 -30.21 12.15 33.95
CA LYS A 523 -31.33 12.84 33.32
C LYS A 523 -30.75 13.81 32.28
N ASP A 524 -30.98 13.55 31.01
CA ASP A 524 -30.99 14.62 30.06
C ASP A 524 -32.33 15.34 30.15
N SER A 525 -32.31 16.66 30.21
CA SER A 525 -33.41 17.46 30.65
C SER A 525 -34.58 17.59 29.69
N ASN A 526 -34.55 16.92 28.51
CA ASN A 526 -35.61 17.14 27.51
C ASN A 526 -36.03 15.94 26.62
N SER A 527 -35.61 14.71 26.83
CA SER A 527 -36.14 13.57 26.08
C SER A 527 -35.89 12.24 26.80
N ALA A 528 -36.72 11.24 26.55
CA ALA A 528 -36.70 9.94 27.19
C ALA A 528 -35.29 9.29 27.19
N PRO A 529 -34.78 8.82 28.32
CA PRO A 529 -33.42 8.35 28.46
C PRO A 529 -33.24 7.01 27.74
N ALA A 530 -32.27 6.93 26.83
CA ALA A 530 -31.70 5.67 26.41
C ALA A 530 -30.33 5.50 27.09
N LEU A 531 -30.16 4.45 27.87
CA LEU A 531 -28.87 4.10 28.45
C LEU A 531 -28.22 2.99 27.64
N VAL A 532 -27.00 3.24 27.16
CA VAL A 532 -26.19 2.22 26.50
C VAL A 532 -25.01 1.88 27.40
N LEU A 533 -24.97 0.63 27.89
CA LEU A 533 -23.87 0.13 28.71
C LEU A 533 -22.96 -0.79 27.88
N PHE A 534 -21.67 -0.51 27.89
CA PHE A 534 -20.64 -1.34 27.29
C PHE A 534 -19.76 -1.93 28.38
N ALA A 535 -19.72 -3.25 28.52
CA ALA A 535 -18.84 -3.95 29.47
C ALA A 535 -17.83 -4.83 28.73
N PRO A 536 -16.53 -4.75 29.06
CA PRO A 536 -15.50 -5.53 28.39
C PRO A 536 -15.45 -7.01 28.81
N TYR A 537 -16.20 -7.42 29.86
CA TYR A 537 -16.16 -8.79 30.40
C TYR A 537 -17.54 -9.35 30.67
N LYS A 538 -17.73 -10.63 30.28
CA LYS A 538 -18.96 -11.39 30.50
C LYS A 538 -19.32 -11.55 31.98
N ASP A 539 -18.33 -11.61 32.86
CA ASP A 539 -18.51 -11.85 34.31
C ASP A 539 -19.03 -10.60 35.04
N CYS A 540 -18.64 -9.40 34.60
CA CYS A 540 -19.18 -8.16 35.16
C CYS A 540 -20.67 -7.98 34.89
N LEU A 541 -21.17 -8.54 33.78
CA LEU A 541 -22.58 -8.48 33.44
C LEU A 541 -23.43 -9.37 34.35
N ALA A 542 -22.95 -10.58 34.69
CA ALA A 542 -23.62 -11.49 35.59
C ALA A 542 -23.75 -10.93 36.98
N GLU A 543 -22.73 -10.19 37.48
CA GLU A 543 -22.77 -9.51 38.79
C GLU A 543 -23.70 -8.29 38.76
N LEU A 544 -23.71 -7.49 37.70
CA LEU A 544 -24.62 -6.36 37.52
C LEU A 544 -26.09 -6.81 37.45
N LEU A 545 -26.35 -7.96 36.83
CA LEU A 545 -27.70 -8.55 36.70
C LEU A 545 -28.14 -9.29 37.95
N ALA A 546 -27.22 -9.75 38.80
CA ALA A 546 -27.52 -10.41 40.07
C ALA A 546 -27.80 -9.43 41.22
N GLY A 547 -27.45 -8.14 41.09
CA GLY A 547 -27.72 -7.08 42.07
C GLY A 547 -29.20 -6.71 42.13
N LYS A 548 -29.86 -7.05 43.23
CA LYS A 548 -31.32 -6.96 43.42
C LYS A 548 -31.91 -5.52 43.52
N ASP A 549 -31.14 -4.47 43.31
CA ASP A 549 -31.60 -3.08 43.47
C ASP A 549 -31.59 -2.28 42.16
N ALA A 550 -32.13 -2.85 41.08
CA ALA A 550 -32.49 -2.07 39.90
C ALA A 550 -33.82 -1.32 40.18
N GLY A 551 -33.76 -0.32 41.03
CA GLY A 551 -34.90 0.55 41.32
C GLY A 551 -35.13 1.51 40.17
N ILE A 552 -36.28 1.38 39.55
CA ILE A 552 -37.02 2.40 38.78
C ILE A 552 -36.25 3.02 37.61
N PHE A 553 -36.23 2.32 36.49
CA PHE A 553 -35.86 2.89 35.21
C PHE A 553 -37.13 3.11 34.37
N SER A 554 -37.37 4.36 33.99
CA SER A 554 -38.43 4.65 33.03
C SER A 554 -37.95 4.30 31.62
N ASN A 555 -38.43 3.21 31.14
CA ASN A 555 -38.78 2.85 29.80
C ASN A 555 -37.80 2.17 28.86
N LYS A 556 -36.48 2.21 28.89
CA LYS A 556 -35.65 1.33 28.03
C LYS A 556 -34.19 1.34 28.46
N LEU A 557 -33.68 0.18 28.84
CA LEU A 557 -32.26 -0.10 29.05
C LEU A 557 -31.78 -0.97 27.89
N LEU A 558 -30.83 -0.50 27.10
CA LEU A 558 -30.10 -1.31 26.13
C LEU A 558 -28.73 -1.65 26.72
N LEU A 559 -28.50 -2.94 26.97
CA LEU A 559 -27.23 -3.42 27.50
C LEU A 559 -26.46 -4.08 26.37
N ALA A 560 -25.31 -3.52 25.97
CA ALA A 560 -24.41 -4.13 25.00
C ALA A 560 -23.13 -4.58 25.69
N CYS A 561 -22.81 -5.87 25.59
CA CYS A 561 -21.58 -6.45 26.10
C CYS A 561 -20.61 -6.72 24.97
N PHE A 562 -19.38 -6.22 25.10
CA PHE A 562 -18.26 -6.58 24.24
C PHE A 562 -17.46 -7.66 24.95
N ALA A 563 -17.56 -8.91 24.48
CA ALA A 563 -16.62 -9.95 24.91
C ALA A 563 -15.25 -9.67 24.27
N CYS A 564 -14.17 -9.90 24.99
CA CYS A 564 -12.79 -9.78 24.48
C CYS A 564 -12.46 -10.80 23.38
N GLU A 565 -13.37 -11.71 23.04
CA GLU A 565 -13.27 -12.56 21.86
C GLU A 565 -14.15 -12.01 20.73
N PRO A 566 -13.66 -11.94 19.49
CA PRO A 566 -14.28 -11.18 18.40
C PRO A 566 -15.59 -11.77 17.84
N THR A 567 -16.18 -12.79 18.44
CA THR A 567 -17.24 -13.57 17.82
C THR A 567 -18.66 -13.39 18.35
N ALA A 568 -18.90 -12.65 19.42
CA ALA A 568 -20.28 -12.49 19.93
C ALA A 568 -20.51 -11.16 20.63
N LEU A 569 -21.16 -10.25 19.95
CA LEU A 569 -21.88 -9.15 20.57
C LEU A 569 -23.25 -9.69 21.01
N THR A 570 -23.53 -9.71 22.31
CA THR A 570 -24.84 -10.10 22.82
C THR A 570 -25.54 -8.86 23.36
N ALA A 571 -26.66 -8.49 22.76
CA ALA A 571 -27.52 -7.43 23.25
C ALA A 571 -28.62 -8.03 24.13
N TYR A 572 -28.85 -7.41 25.28
CA TYR A 572 -29.95 -7.74 26.17
C TYR A 572 -30.86 -6.53 26.34
N GLU A 573 -32.14 -6.74 26.09
CA GLU A 573 -33.17 -5.73 26.37
C GLU A 573 -33.90 -6.12 27.63
N PHE A 574 -33.98 -5.21 28.61
CA PHE A 574 -34.77 -5.37 29.81
C PHE A 574 -36.03 -4.50 29.73
N GLN A 575 -37.19 -5.13 29.91
CA GLN A 575 -38.41 -4.40 30.23
C GLN A 575 -38.49 -4.31 31.73
N ALA A 576 -38.56 -3.10 32.25
CA ALA A 576 -38.97 -2.88 33.64
C ALA A 576 -40.47 -3.22 33.75
N ASN A 577 -40.81 -4.17 34.61
CA ASN A 577 -42.20 -4.41 35.06
C ASN A 577 -42.67 -3.28 35.93
#